data_a13c0e2cde58b3bfd7b104fcde70887b
#
_entry.id   a13c0e2cde58b3bfd7b104fcde70887b
#
_cell.length_a   1.000
_cell.length_b   1.000
_cell.length_c   1.000
_cell.angle_alpha   90.00
_cell.angle_beta   90.00
_cell.angle_gamma   90.00
#
_symmetry.space_group_name_H-M   'P 1'
#
loop_
_entity.id
_entity.type
_entity.pdbx_description
1 polymer ?
#
loop_
_entity_poly.entity_id
_entity_poly.type
_entity_poly.pdbx_seq_one_letter_code
_entity_poly.pdbx_strand_id
1 'polypeptide(L)'
;LQHGWISQFIYPFKEKKIRFYPLIFWNKHLKEFHIRKKIINVNSIGSPFLYMCKLFENRKKNKKSKGTLIFTSHSSQDLEQKTNHELLINEVQKKFKGPYTVCFYYYDLRDDLTKIYKKNNWRVICCTRSRIDKFSLIRQYIEIQKHNTIVCGELCSALFYAMYLKKETSVQFISN
;
A
#
# COMPACT_ATOMS: atom_id res chain seq x y z
N LEU A 1 10.11 -1.57 -13.93
CA LEU A 1 9.00 -2.32 -13.33
C LEU A 1 8.04 -1.34 -12.69
N GLN A 2 6.74 -1.52 -12.90
CA GLN A 2 5.70 -0.69 -12.27
C GLN A 2 5.80 -0.81 -10.75
N HIS A 3 5.80 0.34 -10.07
CA HIS A 3 5.80 0.40 -8.61
C HIS A 3 4.41 0.85 -8.12
N GLY A 4 3.70 -0.02 -7.45
CA GLY A 4 2.37 0.26 -6.93
C GLY A 4 1.25 0.26 -7.98
N TRP A 5 0.02 0.59 -7.54
CA TRP A 5 -1.12 0.78 -8.43
C TRP A 5 -1.08 2.18 -9.04
N ILE A 6 -1.15 2.27 -10.36
CA ILE A 6 -1.10 3.54 -11.09
C ILE A 6 -2.11 3.46 -12.23
N SER A 7 -3.04 4.41 -12.30
CA SER A 7 -4.06 4.49 -13.34
C SER A 7 -3.53 5.08 -14.64
N GLN A 8 -2.66 6.08 -14.52
CA GLN A 8 -1.99 6.73 -15.65
C GLN A 8 -0.54 6.96 -15.29
N PHE A 9 0.37 6.44 -16.09
CA PHE A 9 1.78 6.60 -15.86
C PHE A 9 2.46 7.15 -17.10
N ILE A 10 2.87 8.39 -17.02
CA ILE A 10 3.78 8.99 -18.00
C ILE A 10 5.17 8.88 -17.39
N TYR A 11 5.97 7.96 -17.87
CA TYR A 11 7.37 7.87 -17.48
C TYR A 11 8.11 9.11 -17.99
N PRO A 12 8.72 9.93 -17.12
CA PRO A 12 9.51 11.09 -17.53
C PRO A 12 10.90 10.67 -18.06
N PHE A 13 11.04 9.44 -18.54
CA PHE A 13 12.31 9.01 -19.10
C PHE A 13 12.54 9.64 -20.47
N LYS A 14 13.67 10.30 -20.62
CA LYS A 14 14.16 10.73 -21.95
C LYS A 14 14.13 9.51 -22.88
N GLU A 15 13.32 9.59 -23.92
CA GLU A 15 12.87 8.50 -24.83
C GLU A 15 14.00 7.57 -25.34
N LYS A 16 15.24 8.04 -25.40
CA LYS A 16 16.36 7.30 -25.97
C LYS A 16 16.83 6.08 -25.15
N LYS A 17 16.65 6.05 -23.82
CA LYS A 17 17.15 4.94 -22.98
C LYS A 17 16.12 3.81 -22.76
N ILE A 18 14.85 4.06 -22.97
CA ILE A 18 13.79 3.07 -22.70
C ILE A 18 13.73 1.96 -23.76
N ARG A 19 14.18 2.23 -24.98
CA ARG A 19 14.08 1.30 -26.12
C ARG A 19 14.81 -0.05 -25.92
N PHE A 20 15.75 -0.10 -24.99
CA PHE A 20 16.60 -1.29 -24.78
C PHE A 20 16.16 -2.18 -23.63
N TYR A 21 15.27 -1.70 -22.74
CA TYR A 21 14.87 -2.47 -21.56
C TYR A 21 13.38 -2.86 -21.65
N PRO A 22 13.02 -4.11 -21.24
CA PRO A 22 11.62 -4.50 -21.19
C PRO A 22 10.89 -3.71 -20.11
N LEU A 23 9.78 -3.08 -20.48
CA LEU A 23 8.86 -2.46 -19.55
C LEU A 23 7.84 -3.50 -19.07
N ILE A 24 7.70 -3.63 -17.78
CA ILE A 24 6.80 -4.60 -17.16
C ILE A 24 5.74 -3.87 -16.35
N PHE A 25 4.48 -4.06 -16.71
CA PHE A 25 3.32 -3.47 -16.05
C PHE A 25 2.44 -4.53 -15.38
N TRP A 26 1.60 -4.08 -14.47
CA TRP A 26 0.66 -4.96 -13.78
C TRP A 26 -0.63 -5.18 -14.57
N ASN A 27 -1.00 -4.29 -15.47
CA ASN A 27 -2.25 -4.37 -16.21
C ASN A 27 -2.05 -4.16 -17.71
N LYS A 28 -3.03 -4.67 -18.49
CA LYS A 28 -3.03 -4.57 -19.95
C LYS A 28 -3.21 -3.14 -20.44
N HIS A 29 -3.98 -2.32 -19.72
CA HIS A 29 -4.25 -0.94 -20.11
C HIS A 29 -2.96 -0.12 -20.22
N LEU A 30 -2.08 -0.21 -19.22
CA LEU A 30 -0.77 0.46 -19.28
C LEU A 30 0.12 -0.08 -20.40
N LYS A 31 0.09 -1.40 -20.63
CA LYS A 31 0.79 -2.00 -21.78
C LYS A 31 0.30 -1.39 -23.09
N GLU A 32 -1.02 -1.38 -23.33
CA GLU A 32 -1.63 -0.84 -24.55
C GLU A 32 -1.38 0.65 -24.72
N PHE A 33 -1.45 1.42 -23.63
CA PHE A 33 -1.12 2.84 -23.63
C PHE A 33 0.30 3.09 -24.15
N HIS A 34 1.28 2.33 -23.67
CA HIS A 34 2.69 2.49 -24.07
C HIS A 34 2.94 2.00 -25.50
N ILE A 35 2.27 0.92 -25.93
CA ILE A 35 2.32 0.48 -27.33
C ILE A 35 1.80 1.58 -28.27
N ARG A 36 0.68 2.23 -27.93
CA ARG A 36 0.16 3.37 -28.72
C ARG A 36 1.15 4.56 -28.79
N LYS A 37 1.99 4.72 -27.79
CA LYS A 37 3.10 5.68 -27.76
C LYS A 37 4.35 5.19 -28.49
N LYS A 38 4.25 4.11 -29.29
CA LYS A 38 5.36 3.50 -30.06
C LYS A 38 6.51 2.99 -29.19
N ILE A 39 6.25 2.70 -27.92
CA ILE A 39 7.19 2.03 -27.06
C ILE A 39 7.03 0.53 -27.29
N ILE A 40 8.07 -0.07 -27.83
CA ILE A 40 8.17 -1.52 -28.07
C ILE A 40 8.75 -2.21 -26.81
N ASN A 41 8.62 -3.53 -26.73
CA ASN A 41 9.13 -4.33 -25.61
C ASN A 41 8.39 -4.05 -24.28
N VAL A 42 7.06 -4.04 -24.36
CA VAL A 42 6.17 -3.79 -23.22
C VAL A 42 5.39 -5.05 -22.89
N ASN A 43 5.45 -5.49 -21.61
CA ASN A 43 4.75 -6.65 -21.13
C ASN A 43 3.83 -6.33 -19.96
N SER A 44 2.73 -7.07 -19.81
CA SER A 44 1.89 -7.03 -18.62
C SER A 44 1.87 -8.41 -17.97
N ILE A 45 2.15 -8.47 -16.68
CA ILE A 45 2.31 -9.73 -15.94
C ILE A 45 1.30 -9.89 -14.80
N GLY A 46 0.42 -8.92 -14.58
CA GLY A 46 -0.45 -8.89 -13.41
C GLY A 46 0.25 -8.37 -12.15
N SER A 47 -0.51 -8.21 -11.08
CA SER A 47 0.03 -7.70 -9.81
C SER A 47 0.85 -8.78 -9.09
N PRO A 48 2.08 -8.48 -8.67
CA PRO A 48 2.90 -9.38 -7.87
C PRO A 48 2.20 -9.86 -6.59
N PHE A 49 1.34 -9.03 -6.02
CA PHE A 49 0.54 -9.38 -4.84
C PHE A 49 -0.39 -10.57 -5.10
N LEU A 50 -1.01 -10.65 -6.27
CA LEU A 50 -1.91 -11.76 -6.62
C LEU A 50 -1.15 -13.09 -6.74
N TYR A 51 0.04 -13.08 -7.32
CA TYR A 51 0.88 -14.28 -7.38
C TYR A 51 1.29 -14.74 -5.98
N MET A 52 1.68 -13.80 -5.14
CA MET A 52 2.00 -14.09 -3.73
C MET A 52 0.79 -14.68 -3.00
N CYS A 53 -0.41 -14.12 -3.17
CA CYS A 53 -1.63 -14.65 -2.54
C CYS A 53 -1.85 -16.12 -2.94
N LYS A 54 -1.68 -16.49 -4.21
CA LYS A 54 -1.79 -17.89 -4.67
C LYS A 54 -0.78 -18.81 -3.96
N LEU A 55 0.46 -18.36 -3.78
CA LEU A 55 1.48 -19.15 -3.06
C LEU A 55 1.13 -19.40 -1.58
N PHE A 56 0.36 -18.49 -0.97
CA PHE A 56 -0.05 -18.60 0.42
C PHE A 56 -1.48 -19.14 0.62
N GLU A 57 -2.23 -19.38 -0.46
CA GLU A 57 -3.64 -19.78 -0.42
C GLU A 57 -3.88 -21.07 0.38
N ASN A 58 -2.97 -22.03 0.28
CA ASN A 58 -3.03 -23.32 0.97
C ASN A 58 -2.48 -23.30 2.40
N ARG A 59 -1.95 -22.16 2.86
CA ARG A 59 -1.47 -22.03 4.24
C ARG A 59 -2.67 -21.72 5.14
N LYS A 60 -2.92 -22.61 6.13
CA LYS A 60 -4.09 -22.58 7.02
C LYS A 60 -4.47 -21.17 7.48
N LYS A 61 -5.68 -20.75 7.13
CA LYS A 61 -6.34 -19.49 7.51
C LYS A 61 -6.94 -19.55 8.92
N ASN A 62 -6.21 -20.02 9.93
CA ASN A 62 -6.82 -20.34 11.23
C ASN A 62 -6.77 -19.21 12.28
N LYS A 63 -6.47 -17.97 11.90
CA LYS A 63 -6.62 -16.85 12.86
C LYS A 63 -7.80 -16.00 12.47
N LYS A 64 -8.80 -15.89 13.38
CA LYS A 64 -9.89 -14.92 13.25
C LYS A 64 -9.27 -13.52 13.10
N SER A 65 -9.59 -12.86 12.03
CA SER A 65 -9.22 -11.44 11.85
C SER A 65 -9.92 -10.59 12.90
N LYS A 66 -9.28 -9.52 13.39
CA LYS A 66 -9.81 -8.68 14.46
C LYS A 66 -9.29 -7.24 14.35
N GLY A 67 -10.19 -6.28 14.51
CA GLY A 67 -9.87 -4.86 14.60
C GLY A 67 -9.54 -4.21 13.27
N THR A 68 -8.95 -3.04 13.34
CA THR A 68 -8.72 -2.13 12.21
C THR A 68 -7.24 -1.87 11.99
N LEU A 69 -6.79 -2.01 10.74
CA LEU A 69 -5.44 -1.64 10.29
C LEU A 69 -5.52 -0.39 9.43
N ILE A 70 -4.71 0.61 9.75
CA ILE A 70 -4.63 1.87 9.05
C ILE A 70 -3.30 1.95 8.30
N PHE A 71 -3.36 2.18 6.99
CA PHE A 71 -2.22 2.61 6.17
C PHE A 71 -2.30 4.13 6.03
N THR A 72 -1.37 4.84 6.64
CA THR A 72 -1.28 6.30 6.52
C THR A 72 -0.86 6.71 5.11
N SER A 73 -1.24 7.92 4.68
CA SER A 73 -0.54 8.57 3.58
C SER A 73 0.94 8.66 3.92
N HIS A 74 1.79 8.59 2.93
CA HIS A 74 3.23 8.50 3.19
C HIS A 74 4.02 9.57 2.45
N SER A 75 5.09 10.01 3.10
CA SER A 75 6.08 10.89 2.51
C SER A 75 6.96 10.15 1.49
N SER A 76 7.54 10.90 0.58
CA SER A 76 8.57 10.45 -0.35
C SER A 76 9.82 11.32 -0.21
N GLN A 77 10.83 11.06 -1.03
CA GLN A 77 12.06 11.87 -1.05
C GLN A 77 11.77 13.35 -1.38
N ASP A 78 10.77 13.60 -2.24
CA ASP A 78 10.47 14.91 -2.81
C ASP A 78 9.17 15.52 -2.23
N LEU A 79 8.45 14.79 -1.38
CA LEU A 79 7.15 15.22 -0.85
C LEU A 79 6.98 14.80 0.60
N GLU A 80 6.87 15.77 1.50
CA GLU A 80 6.47 15.53 2.88
C GLU A 80 4.94 15.56 3.00
N GLN A 81 4.36 14.47 3.47
CA GLN A 81 2.92 14.38 3.77
C GLN A 81 2.64 14.91 5.17
N LYS A 82 1.79 15.94 5.24
CA LYS A 82 1.35 16.53 6.51
C LYS A 82 -0.02 15.96 6.88
N THR A 83 -0.02 14.89 7.66
CA THR A 83 -1.25 14.29 8.20
C THR A 83 -1.47 14.76 9.63
N ASN A 84 -2.67 15.22 9.94
CA ASN A 84 -3.07 15.46 11.34
C ASN A 84 -3.36 14.11 12.01
N HIS A 85 -2.35 13.57 12.69
CA HIS A 85 -2.43 12.22 13.29
C HIS A 85 -3.41 12.12 14.46
N GLU A 86 -3.59 13.19 15.24
CA GLU A 86 -4.56 13.20 16.34
C GLU A 86 -5.99 13.17 15.81
N LEU A 87 -6.27 13.97 14.77
CA LEU A 87 -7.56 13.94 14.08
C LEU A 87 -7.81 12.58 13.45
N LEU A 88 -6.82 11.97 12.81
CA LEU A 88 -6.91 10.62 12.22
C LEU A 88 -7.28 9.57 13.29
N ILE A 89 -6.61 9.59 14.43
CA ILE A 89 -6.90 8.68 15.54
C ILE A 89 -8.36 8.83 15.99
N ASN A 90 -8.79 10.07 16.24
CA ASN A 90 -10.14 10.37 16.70
C ASN A 90 -11.21 9.92 15.71
N GLU A 91 -11.04 10.23 14.42
CA GLU A 91 -11.99 9.85 13.37
C GLU A 91 -12.07 8.33 13.16
N VAL A 92 -10.94 7.66 13.23
CA VAL A 92 -10.91 6.20 13.10
C VAL A 92 -11.56 5.52 14.30
N GLN A 93 -11.28 5.99 15.53
CA GLN A 93 -11.88 5.43 16.74
C GLN A 93 -13.40 5.65 16.82
N LYS A 94 -13.92 6.75 16.27
CA LYS A 94 -15.37 7.00 16.17
C LYS A 94 -16.07 6.05 15.19
N LYS A 95 -15.41 5.69 14.08
CA LYS A 95 -16.06 4.98 12.96
C LYS A 95 -15.80 3.48 12.96
N PHE A 96 -14.68 3.02 13.50
CA PHE A 96 -14.24 1.63 13.37
C PHE A 96 -13.94 0.99 14.72
N LYS A 97 -13.96 -0.34 14.76
CA LYS A 97 -13.73 -1.10 15.99
C LYS A 97 -12.26 -1.51 16.14
N GLY A 98 -11.73 -1.38 17.36
CA GLY A 98 -10.40 -1.87 17.73
C GLY A 98 -10.33 -3.41 17.87
N PRO A 99 -9.14 -3.95 18.13
CA PRO A 99 -7.90 -3.22 18.36
C PRO A 99 -7.37 -2.52 17.11
N TYR A 100 -6.64 -1.42 17.31
CA TYR A 100 -6.14 -0.60 16.23
C TYR A 100 -4.65 -0.86 15.95
N THR A 101 -4.31 -0.87 14.67
CA THR A 101 -2.92 -0.96 14.21
C THR A 101 -2.69 0.13 13.17
N VAL A 102 -1.61 0.88 13.29
CA VAL A 102 -1.16 1.83 12.26
C VAL A 102 0.07 1.29 11.56
N CYS A 103 0.08 1.36 10.25
CA CYS A 103 1.20 0.99 9.39
C CYS A 103 1.80 2.23 8.76
N PHE A 104 2.99 2.60 9.20
CA PHE A 104 3.78 3.66 8.59
C PHE A 104 4.62 3.12 7.43
N TYR A 105 4.92 4.01 6.49
CA TYR A 105 6.02 3.83 5.57
C TYR A 105 7.34 4.18 6.27
N TYR A 106 8.46 3.62 5.86
CA TYR A 106 9.71 3.77 6.59
C TYR A 106 10.22 5.22 6.71
N TYR A 107 9.85 6.09 5.76
CA TYR A 107 10.17 7.52 5.83
C TYR A 107 9.45 8.25 6.97
N ASP A 108 8.24 7.79 7.31
CA ASP A 108 7.37 8.43 8.30
C ASP A 108 7.45 7.77 9.67
N LEU A 109 8.25 6.71 9.82
CA LEU A 109 8.42 6.01 11.09
C LEU A 109 9.37 6.79 11.99
N ARG A 110 8.82 7.78 12.71
CA ARG A 110 9.53 8.65 13.64
C ARG A 110 9.05 8.40 15.07
N ASP A 111 9.93 8.70 16.05
CA ASP A 111 9.64 8.46 17.46
C ASP A 111 8.49 9.30 17.99
N ASP A 112 8.39 10.57 17.57
CA ASP A 112 7.30 11.47 17.95
C ASP A 112 5.94 10.92 17.51
N LEU A 113 5.79 10.52 16.25
CA LEU A 113 4.57 9.92 15.73
C LEU A 113 4.26 8.58 16.41
N THR A 114 5.27 7.75 16.60
CA THR A 114 5.11 6.45 17.28
C THR A 114 4.56 6.63 18.70
N LYS A 115 5.02 7.65 19.43
CA LYS A 115 4.55 7.96 20.80
C LYS A 115 3.08 8.34 20.82
N ILE A 116 2.60 9.18 19.86
CA ILE A 116 1.19 9.57 19.77
C ILE A 116 0.28 8.35 19.65
N TYR A 117 0.58 7.42 18.75
CA TYR A 117 -0.23 6.23 18.56
C TYR A 117 -0.15 5.25 19.75
N LYS A 118 1.03 5.04 20.33
CA LYS A 118 1.20 4.18 21.51
C LYS A 118 0.44 4.72 22.72
N LYS A 119 0.42 6.05 22.94
CA LYS A 119 -0.36 6.69 24.01
C LYS A 119 -1.87 6.39 23.86
N ASN A 120 -2.36 6.21 22.66
CA ASN A 120 -3.74 5.83 22.37
C ASN A 120 -3.97 4.31 22.30
N ASN A 121 -3.03 3.48 22.78
CA ASN A 121 -3.08 2.02 22.75
C ASN A 121 -3.12 1.42 21.33
N TRP A 122 -2.54 2.07 20.34
CA TRP A 122 -2.42 1.53 19.00
C TRP A 122 -1.12 0.76 18.82
N ARG A 123 -1.20 -0.35 18.11
CA ARG A 123 0.00 -1.07 17.64
C ARG A 123 0.59 -0.32 16.45
N VAL A 124 1.88 -0.03 16.49
CA VAL A 124 2.62 0.63 15.41
C VAL A 124 3.46 -0.39 14.68
N ILE A 125 3.36 -0.41 13.36
CA ILE A 125 4.12 -1.32 12.49
C ILE A 125 4.68 -0.58 11.26
N CYS A 126 5.65 -1.22 10.62
CA CYS A 126 6.20 -0.80 9.33
C CYS A 126 6.31 -2.04 8.42
N CYS A 127 5.49 -2.10 7.39
CA CYS A 127 5.51 -3.21 6.44
C CYS A 127 6.61 -3.05 5.38
N THR A 128 6.98 -1.81 5.04
CA THR A 128 8.01 -1.50 4.05
C THR A 128 9.17 -0.80 4.74
N ARG A 129 10.27 -1.50 4.95
CA ARG A 129 11.41 -1.04 5.76
C ARG A 129 12.48 -0.30 4.97
N SER A 130 12.42 -0.35 3.65
CA SER A 130 13.31 0.36 2.74
C SER A 130 12.73 0.37 1.33
N ARG A 131 13.30 1.17 0.44
CA ARG A 131 12.87 1.24 -0.97
C ARG A 131 12.98 -0.09 -1.72
N ILE A 132 13.91 -0.94 -1.36
CA ILE A 132 14.20 -2.23 -2.01
C ILE A 132 13.78 -3.43 -1.15
N ASP A 133 12.86 -3.23 -0.24
CA ASP A 133 12.42 -4.25 0.70
C ASP A 133 11.62 -5.38 0.02
N LYS A 134 12.30 -6.47 -0.28
CA LYS A 134 11.73 -7.65 -0.95
C LYS A 134 10.63 -8.36 -0.17
N PHE A 135 10.53 -8.15 1.14
CA PHE A 135 9.53 -8.78 2.00
C PHE A 135 8.32 -7.88 2.31
N SER A 136 8.28 -6.67 1.77
CA SER A 136 7.20 -5.71 2.02
C SER A 136 5.81 -6.27 1.71
N LEU A 137 5.62 -6.89 0.55
CA LEU A 137 4.33 -7.46 0.15
C LEU A 137 3.89 -8.59 1.07
N ILE A 138 4.81 -9.45 1.52
CA ILE A 138 4.51 -10.55 2.45
C ILE A 138 4.04 -10.00 3.79
N ARG A 139 4.72 -8.98 4.32
CA ARG A 139 4.31 -8.34 5.59
C ARG A 139 2.96 -7.65 5.46
N GLN A 140 2.71 -6.93 4.35
CA GLN A 140 1.40 -6.33 4.10
C GLN A 140 0.29 -7.39 4.03
N TYR A 141 0.51 -8.47 3.31
CA TYR A 141 -0.44 -9.59 3.24
C TYR A 141 -0.76 -10.15 4.63
N ILE A 142 0.27 -10.45 5.44
CA ILE A 142 0.10 -11.00 6.79
C ILE A 142 -0.69 -10.03 7.68
N GLU A 143 -0.37 -8.73 7.64
CA GLU A 143 -1.06 -7.75 8.46
C GLU A 143 -2.50 -7.50 7.99
N ILE A 144 -2.76 -7.42 6.69
CA ILE A 144 -4.12 -7.32 6.16
C ILE A 144 -4.96 -8.55 6.57
N GLN A 145 -4.40 -9.76 6.53
CA GLN A 145 -5.11 -10.96 6.94
C GLN A 145 -5.50 -10.97 8.42
N LYS A 146 -4.73 -10.35 9.30
CA LYS A 146 -5.00 -10.29 10.74
C LYS A 146 -6.16 -9.37 11.12
N HIS A 147 -6.55 -8.45 10.23
CA HIS A 147 -7.54 -7.41 10.54
C HIS A 147 -8.84 -7.60 9.75
N ASN A 148 -9.96 -7.13 10.32
CA ASN A 148 -11.27 -7.16 9.66
C ASN A 148 -11.41 -5.99 8.70
N THR A 149 -11.04 -4.81 9.17
CA THR A 149 -11.22 -3.53 8.48
C THR A 149 -9.86 -2.94 8.13
N ILE A 150 -9.73 -2.44 6.92
CA ILE A 150 -8.54 -1.77 6.41
C ILE A 150 -8.91 -0.35 6.02
N VAL A 151 -8.26 0.61 6.64
CA VAL A 151 -8.43 2.04 6.37
C VAL A 151 -7.17 2.56 5.69
N CYS A 152 -7.31 3.35 4.65
CA CYS A 152 -6.19 3.98 3.96
C CYS A 152 -6.33 5.50 3.98
N GLY A 153 -5.24 6.22 4.22
CA GLY A 153 -5.20 7.69 4.18
C GLY A 153 -5.33 8.24 2.75
N GLU A 154 -5.13 7.40 1.75
CA GLU A 154 -5.21 7.73 0.33
C GLU A 154 -5.55 6.50 -0.52
N LEU A 155 -5.85 6.70 -1.81
CA LEU A 155 -5.97 5.60 -2.76
C LEU A 155 -4.60 4.99 -3.02
N CYS A 156 -4.34 3.83 -2.43
CA CYS A 156 -3.05 3.16 -2.52
C CYS A 156 -3.19 1.66 -2.80
N SER A 157 -2.07 1.01 -3.08
CA SER A 157 -2.04 -0.43 -3.38
C SER A 157 -2.62 -1.28 -2.25
N ALA A 158 -2.42 -0.89 -0.99
CA ALA A 158 -2.91 -1.63 0.17
C ALA A 158 -4.45 -1.72 0.20
N LEU A 159 -5.16 -0.68 -0.27
CA LEU A 159 -6.61 -0.68 -0.42
C LEU A 159 -7.06 -1.80 -1.37
N PHE A 160 -6.46 -1.87 -2.56
CA PHE A 160 -6.82 -2.89 -3.56
C PHE A 160 -6.44 -4.30 -3.11
N TYR A 161 -5.34 -4.45 -2.37
CA TYR A 161 -4.96 -5.73 -1.76
C TYR A 161 -5.99 -6.19 -0.73
N ALA A 162 -6.48 -5.27 0.10
CA ALA A 162 -7.51 -5.54 1.09
C ALA A 162 -8.86 -5.93 0.43
N MET A 163 -9.27 -5.19 -0.61
CA MET A 163 -10.47 -5.53 -1.41
C MET A 163 -10.36 -6.92 -2.03
N TYR A 164 -9.22 -7.27 -2.63
CA TYR A 164 -8.97 -8.60 -3.17
C TYR A 164 -9.08 -9.70 -2.09
N LEU A 165 -8.61 -9.41 -0.88
CA LEU A 165 -8.71 -10.31 0.27
C LEU A 165 -10.07 -10.26 0.98
N LYS A 166 -11.07 -9.60 0.39
CA LYS A 166 -12.45 -9.48 0.88
C LYS A 166 -12.54 -8.89 2.29
N LYS A 167 -11.68 -7.91 2.59
CA LYS A 167 -11.73 -7.13 3.83
C LYS A 167 -12.69 -5.96 3.67
N GLU A 168 -13.29 -5.54 4.78
CA GLU A 168 -13.95 -4.23 4.83
C GLU A 168 -12.91 -3.14 4.59
N THR A 169 -13.21 -2.19 3.70
CA THR A 169 -12.25 -1.17 3.30
C THR A 169 -12.85 0.23 3.36
N SER A 170 -12.04 1.20 3.76
CA SER A 170 -12.41 2.62 3.77
C SER A 170 -11.22 3.51 3.40
N VAL A 171 -11.51 4.70 2.87
CA VAL A 171 -10.51 5.74 2.65
C VAL A 171 -10.87 6.94 3.50
N GLN A 172 -9.93 7.44 4.29
CA GLN A 172 -10.09 8.59 5.17
C GLN A 172 -9.04 9.64 4.79
N PHE A 173 -9.46 10.58 3.93
CA PHE A 173 -8.62 11.72 3.60
C PHE A 173 -8.61 12.70 4.79
N ILE A 174 -7.48 12.83 5.47
CA ILE A 174 -7.26 13.78 6.53
C ILE A 174 -6.06 14.64 6.14
N SER A 175 -6.35 15.80 5.58
CA SER A 175 -5.38 16.86 5.37
C SER A 175 -5.45 17.89 6.50
N ASN A 176 -4.35 18.57 6.76
CA ASN A 176 -4.36 19.78 7.58
C ASN A 176 -5.09 20.90 6.87
#